data_db4f38b9b55c47a74e193434e854bb1c
#
_entry.id   db4f38b9b55c47a74e193434e854bb1c
#
_cell.length_a   1.000
_cell.length_b   1.000
_cell.length_c   1.000
_cell.angle_alpha   90.00
_cell.angle_beta   90.00
_cell.angle_gamma   90.00
#
_symmetry.space_group_name_H-M   'P 1'
#
loop_
_entity.id
_entity.type
_entity.pdbx_description
1 polymer ?
#
loop_
_entity_poly.entity_id
_entity_poly.type
_entity_poly.pdbx_seq_one_letter_code
_entity_poly.pdbx_strand_id
1 'polypeptide(L)'
;AGDPADPDLVTFLGWEWTQSGRSPDNHWGHKNVILRHTDEERIPARPIAAPRDLLNFALAPMAWWQRLLIPLYDLSNAGRYLDFGHYQDEVQAVRYCDDGVDTRELPNDCIEVAEDPGVLFEKLAQWGHEAIVIPHGTTWGIYSPPGSSIDKQLTREQHDPELQTLIEVFSGHGNSEEYRDWVEYETDANGEPVCPEPQPDYLPCCWRAGEIIRSRCGDVSDDVCERRVVDARRFYLEAGLRGHYTVPGAHSDEWLDCAQCRDCFQGAFNYRPRGSAQYAMALTNFDVPNEKRRFRFGFMASSDIHTGRPGTGYKEYDRPQMTESRGPANE
;
A
#
# COMPACT_ATOMS: atom_id res chain seq x y z
N ALA A 1 -7.14 -19.58 28.30
CA ALA A 1 -6.72 -18.21 28.54
C ALA A 1 -5.26 -18.29 29.03
N GLY A 2 -4.31 -17.69 28.31
CA GLY A 2 -2.90 -17.69 28.67
C GLY A 2 -2.64 -16.92 29.98
N ASP A 3 -1.45 -17.09 30.53
CA ASP A 3 -1.00 -16.34 31.70
C ASP A 3 -0.68 -14.89 31.27
N PRO A 4 -1.34 -13.86 31.84
CA PRO A 4 -1.05 -12.46 31.49
C PRO A 4 0.39 -12.03 31.84
N ALA A 5 1.09 -12.77 32.75
CA ALA A 5 2.48 -12.52 33.07
C ALA A 5 3.47 -13.17 32.09
N ASP A 6 3.01 -14.14 31.31
CA ASP A 6 3.79 -14.84 30.26
C ASP A 6 2.89 -15.08 29.02
N PRO A 7 2.55 -14.02 28.27
CA PRO A 7 1.64 -14.12 27.17
C PRO A 7 2.29 -14.78 25.94
N ASP A 8 1.59 -15.71 25.29
CA ASP A 8 2.01 -16.32 24.03
C ASP A 8 2.08 -15.29 22.88
N LEU A 9 1.31 -14.20 23.00
CA LEU A 9 1.23 -13.13 22.01
C LEU A 9 1.10 -11.78 22.71
N VAL A 10 1.91 -10.82 22.30
CA VAL A 10 1.80 -9.41 22.73
C VAL A 10 1.18 -8.60 21.60
N THR A 11 0.10 -7.89 21.89
CA THR A 11 -0.62 -7.06 20.92
C THR A 11 -0.60 -5.59 21.34
N PHE A 12 -0.56 -4.72 20.36
CA PHE A 12 -0.70 -3.28 20.53
C PHE A 12 -1.89 -2.79 19.71
N LEU A 13 -2.55 -1.76 20.17
CA LEU A 13 -3.57 -1.07 19.40
C LEU A 13 -2.90 -0.08 18.44
N GLY A 14 -3.45 0.04 17.25
CA GLY A 14 -2.91 0.97 16.24
C GLY A 14 -3.73 0.96 14.96
N TRP A 15 -3.32 1.77 14.02
CA TRP A 15 -3.87 1.80 12.66
C TRP A 15 -2.81 2.21 11.65
N GLU A 16 -3.05 1.91 10.41
CA GLU A 16 -2.26 2.42 9.30
C GLU A 16 -2.86 3.73 8.78
N TRP A 17 -2.07 4.80 8.84
CA TRP A 17 -2.38 6.06 8.19
C TRP A 17 -1.82 6.03 6.76
N THR A 18 -2.69 5.77 5.79
CA THR A 18 -2.33 5.56 4.39
C THR A 18 -2.60 6.83 3.58
N GLN A 19 -1.57 7.63 3.37
CA GLN A 19 -1.63 8.84 2.55
C GLN A 19 -0.91 8.63 1.22
N SER A 20 -1.64 8.19 0.20
CA SER A 20 -1.14 7.84 -1.14
C SER A 20 -1.64 8.82 -2.19
N GLY A 21 -1.10 10.03 -2.19
CA GLY A 21 -1.37 11.04 -3.22
C GLY A 21 -0.87 10.62 -4.61
N ARG A 22 -1.47 11.17 -5.65
CA ARG A 22 -1.18 10.82 -7.06
C ARG A 22 0.05 11.51 -7.63
N SER A 23 0.59 12.51 -6.97
CA SER A 23 1.80 13.24 -7.37
C SER A 23 2.85 13.18 -6.26
N PRO A 24 4.14 13.36 -6.58
CA PRO A 24 5.19 13.40 -5.58
C PRO A 24 4.96 14.43 -4.48
N ASP A 25 4.32 15.53 -4.78
CA ASP A 25 4.12 16.64 -3.83
C ASP A 25 3.06 16.31 -2.78
N ASN A 26 2.01 15.57 -3.15
CA ASN A 26 0.92 15.21 -2.25
C ASN A 26 0.95 13.75 -1.78
N HIS A 27 2.00 12.99 -2.09
CA HIS A 27 2.19 11.62 -1.62
C HIS A 27 3.08 11.59 -0.39
N TRP A 28 2.54 11.23 0.77
CA TRP A 28 3.28 11.15 2.03
C TRP A 28 3.57 9.71 2.49
N GLY A 29 3.02 8.73 1.79
CA GLY A 29 3.23 7.31 2.03
C GLY A 29 2.43 6.78 3.23
N HIS A 30 2.76 5.57 3.62
CA HIS A 30 2.09 4.84 4.67
C HIS A 30 2.84 5.01 5.99
N LYS A 31 2.11 5.09 7.10
CA LYS A 31 2.66 5.14 8.45
C LYS A 31 1.79 4.33 9.41
N ASN A 32 2.40 3.38 10.09
CA ASN A 32 1.75 2.68 11.18
C ASN A 32 1.80 3.53 12.45
N VAL A 33 0.65 3.91 12.97
CA VAL A 33 0.52 4.56 14.27
C VAL A 33 0.23 3.48 15.30
N ILE A 34 1.14 3.28 16.26
CA ILE A 34 1.03 2.25 17.26
C ILE A 34 0.99 2.90 18.64
N LEU A 35 -0.05 2.59 19.41
CA LEU A 35 -0.24 3.11 20.76
C LEU A 35 0.46 2.23 21.78
N ARG A 36 1.05 2.86 22.80
CA ARG A 36 1.71 2.14 23.90
C ARG A 36 0.72 1.39 24.78
N HIS A 37 -0.47 1.95 24.96
CA HIS A 37 -1.47 1.47 25.89
C HIS A 37 -2.69 0.90 25.17
N THR A 38 -3.40 0.02 25.88
CA THR A 38 -4.66 -0.60 25.39
C THR A 38 -5.83 -0.28 26.31
N ASP A 39 -5.59 0.42 27.41
CA ASP A 39 -6.63 0.82 28.36
C ASP A 39 -7.51 1.93 27.74
N GLU A 40 -8.80 1.81 27.85
CA GLU A 40 -9.78 2.71 27.23
C GLU A 40 -9.54 4.20 27.57
N GLU A 41 -9.03 4.49 28.76
CA GLU A 41 -8.74 5.85 29.24
C GLU A 41 -7.44 6.44 28.64
N ARG A 42 -6.62 5.60 28.01
CA ARG A 42 -5.28 5.97 27.49
C ARG A 42 -5.14 5.72 25.98
N ILE A 43 -6.24 5.56 25.30
CA ILE A 43 -6.31 5.42 23.84
C ILE A 43 -7.30 6.45 23.26
N PRO A 44 -7.11 6.89 22.01
CA PRO A 44 -8.05 7.79 21.38
C PRO A 44 -9.38 7.10 21.08
N ALA A 45 -10.45 7.90 21.06
CA ALA A 45 -11.81 7.39 20.77
C ALA A 45 -12.00 6.98 19.30
N ARG A 46 -11.08 7.41 18.40
CA ARG A 46 -11.15 7.14 16.96
C ARG A 46 -9.75 7.19 16.34
N PRO A 47 -9.50 6.50 15.21
CA PRO A 47 -8.28 6.71 14.43
C PRO A 47 -8.33 8.04 13.66
N ILE A 48 -7.15 8.55 13.28
CA ILE A 48 -7.02 9.67 12.34
C ILE A 48 -6.85 9.08 10.94
N ALA A 49 -7.75 9.43 10.03
CA ALA A 49 -7.74 8.95 8.66
C ALA A 49 -6.79 9.76 7.76
N ALA A 50 -6.47 9.18 6.60
CA ALA A 50 -5.86 9.91 5.48
C ALA A 50 -6.89 10.77 4.73
N PRO A 51 -6.46 11.59 3.75
CA PRO A 51 -7.32 12.52 3.04
C PRO A 51 -8.60 11.92 2.45
N ARG A 52 -9.63 12.73 2.46
CA ARG A 52 -11.02 12.39 2.06
C ARG A 52 -11.14 11.75 0.67
N ASP A 53 -10.37 12.20 -0.30
CA ASP A 53 -10.44 11.72 -1.68
C ASP A 53 -10.08 10.24 -1.82
N LEU A 54 -9.14 9.76 -1.04
CA LEU A 54 -8.73 8.36 -1.03
C LEU A 54 -9.81 7.47 -0.38
N LEU A 55 -10.36 7.90 0.75
CA LEU A 55 -11.45 7.20 1.42
C LEU A 55 -12.70 7.12 0.55
N ASN A 56 -13.09 8.21 -0.10
CA ASN A 56 -14.25 8.24 -0.99
C ASN A 56 -14.08 7.32 -2.20
N PHE A 57 -12.86 7.19 -2.73
CA PHE A 57 -12.58 6.27 -3.83
C PHE A 57 -12.59 4.79 -3.38
N ALA A 58 -11.94 4.49 -2.26
CA ALA A 58 -11.83 3.12 -1.75
C ALA A 58 -13.18 2.57 -1.23
N LEU A 59 -14.04 3.45 -0.73
CA LEU A 59 -15.32 3.10 -0.10
C LEU A 59 -16.54 3.56 -0.91
N ALA A 60 -16.40 3.72 -2.23
CA ALA A 60 -17.55 4.07 -3.09
C ALA A 60 -18.69 3.05 -2.91
N PRO A 61 -19.91 3.52 -2.59
CA PRO A 61 -21.01 2.62 -2.26
C PRO A 61 -21.43 1.78 -3.46
N MET A 62 -21.73 0.54 -3.21
CA MET A 62 -22.25 -0.37 -4.23
C MET A 62 -23.69 0.03 -4.59
N ALA A 63 -23.97 0.24 -5.88
CA ALA A 63 -25.31 0.56 -6.36
C ALA A 63 -26.29 -0.59 -6.03
N TRP A 64 -27.55 -0.26 -5.70
CA TRP A 64 -28.56 -1.24 -5.29
C TRP A 64 -28.78 -2.36 -6.31
N TRP A 65 -28.68 -2.09 -7.62
CA TRP A 65 -28.83 -3.08 -8.67
C TRP A 65 -27.63 -4.04 -8.75
N GLN A 66 -26.43 -3.57 -8.41
CA GLN A 66 -25.25 -4.44 -8.31
C GLN A 66 -25.41 -5.48 -7.20
N ARG A 67 -26.01 -5.08 -6.07
CA ARG A 67 -26.33 -5.99 -4.95
C ARG A 67 -27.26 -7.11 -5.36
N LEU A 68 -28.24 -6.84 -6.25
CA LEU A 68 -29.14 -7.86 -6.79
C LEU A 68 -28.45 -8.88 -7.70
N LEU A 69 -27.34 -8.48 -8.34
CA LEU A 69 -26.59 -9.33 -9.27
C LEU A 69 -25.51 -10.18 -8.57
N ILE A 70 -25.12 -9.85 -7.34
CA ILE A 70 -24.10 -10.58 -6.59
C ILE A 70 -24.37 -12.09 -6.55
N PRO A 71 -25.58 -12.58 -6.21
CA PRO A 71 -25.85 -14.02 -6.15
C PRO A 71 -25.74 -14.72 -7.50
N LEU A 72 -25.88 -13.99 -8.61
CA LEU A 72 -25.71 -14.53 -9.96
C LEU A 72 -24.24 -14.60 -10.36
N TYR A 73 -23.41 -13.72 -9.80
CA TYR A 73 -21.98 -13.68 -10.08
C TYR A 73 -21.20 -14.68 -9.20
N ASP A 74 -21.45 -14.67 -7.90
CA ASP A 74 -20.78 -15.54 -6.94
C ASP A 74 -21.71 -15.85 -5.75
N LEU A 75 -22.50 -16.91 -5.88
CA LEU A 75 -23.47 -17.30 -4.86
C LEU A 75 -22.81 -17.69 -3.53
N SER A 76 -21.63 -18.33 -3.61
CA SER A 76 -20.93 -18.83 -2.42
C SER A 76 -20.40 -17.73 -1.51
N ASN A 77 -20.05 -16.58 -2.08
CA ASN A 77 -19.55 -15.43 -1.35
C ASN A 77 -20.53 -14.24 -1.29
N ALA A 78 -21.77 -14.44 -1.74
CA ALA A 78 -22.76 -13.35 -1.84
C ALA A 78 -22.96 -12.61 -0.50
N GLY A 79 -22.97 -13.33 0.63
CA GLY A 79 -23.06 -12.72 1.96
C GLY A 79 -21.91 -11.76 2.24
N ARG A 80 -20.69 -12.16 1.95
CA ARG A 80 -19.50 -11.29 2.18
C ARG A 80 -19.53 -10.00 1.35
N TYR A 81 -19.98 -10.08 0.11
CA TYR A 81 -20.11 -8.88 -0.74
C TYR A 81 -21.21 -7.95 -0.23
N LEU A 82 -22.33 -8.52 0.24
CA LEU A 82 -23.43 -7.74 0.81
C LEU A 82 -23.02 -7.08 2.13
N ASP A 83 -22.34 -7.81 3.01
CA ASP A 83 -21.83 -7.28 4.28
C ASP A 83 -20.81 -6.16 4.03
N PHE A 84 -19.92 -6.33 3.06
CA PHE A 84 -19.00 -5.27 2.66
C PHE A 84 -19.73 -4.04 2.08
N GLY A 85 -20.80 -4.26 1.33
CA GLY A 85 -21.66 -3.18 0.84
C GLY A 85 -22.37 -2.43 1.97
N HIS A 86 -22.81 -3.11 3.02
CA HIS A 86 -23.36 -2.47 4.23
C HIS A 86 -22.31 -1.67 4.98
N TYR A 87 -21.11 -2.22 5.17
CA TYR A 87 -19.99 -1.50 5.75
C TYR A 87 -19.67 -0.21 4.99
N GLN A 88 -19.66 -0.26 3.64
CA GLN A 88 -19.46 0.93 2.82
C GLN A 88 -20.54 1.99 3.05
N ASP A 89 -21.82 1.58 3.15
CA ASP A 89 -22.94 2.50 3.45
C ASP A 89 -22.79 3.15 4.84
N GLU A 90 -22.42 2.38 5.85
CA GLU A 90 -22.20 2.85 7.21
C GLU A 90 -21.06 3.88 7.28
N VAL A 91 -19.92 3.58 6.67
CA VAL A 91 -18.78 4.53 6.62
C VAL A 91 -19.14 5.82 5.87
N GLN A 92 -19.88 5.71 4.77
CA GLN A 92 -20.35 6.87 4.01
C GLN A 92 -21.35 7.75 4.77
N ALA A 93 -22.10 7.16 5.69
CA ALA A 93 -23.05 7.88 6.53
C ALA A 93 -22.37 8.69 7.65
N VAL A 94 -21.11 8.36 8.00
CA VAL A 94 -20.38 9.10 9.03
C VAL A 94 -19.89 10.42 8.46
N ARG A 95 -20.19 11.52 9.15
CA ARG A 95 -19.73 12.86 8.78
C ARG A 95 -18.22 13.02 9.03
N TYR A 96 -17.59 13.90 8.31
CA TYR A 96 -16.22 14.34 8.64
C TYR A 96 -16.26 15.31 9.83
N CYS A 97 -15.21 15.24 10.65
CA CYS A 97 -15.01 16.21 11.72
C CYS A 97 -14.73 17.61 11.14
N ASP A 98 -14.97 18.64 11.93
CA ASP A 98 -14.68 20.01 11.54
C ASP A 98 -13.15 20.24 11.47
N ASP A 99 -12.69 20.90 10.42
CA ASP A 99 -11.28 21.19 10.21
C ASP A 99 -10.78 22.26 11.21
N GLY A 100 -9.52 22.12 11.66
CA GLY A 100 -8.86 23.11 12.53
C GLY A 100 -9.34 23.13 13.98
N VAL A 101 -10.18 22.17 14.39
CA VAL A 101 -10.60 21.99 15.77
C VAL A 101 -9.64 21.05 16.50
N ASP A 102 -9.33 21.35 17.76
CA ASP A 102 -8.54 20.47 18.63
C ASP A 102 -9.21 19.09 18.72
N THR A 103 -8.42 18.04 18.53
CA THR A 103 -8.96 16.67 18.46
C THR A 103 -9.73 16.25 19.72
N ARG A 104 -9.42 16.83 20.87
CA ARG A 104 -10.10 16.59 22.16
C ARG A 104 -11.49 17.23 22.24
N GLU A 105 -11.73 18.26 21.43
CA GLU A 105 -13.01 18.98 21.37
C GLU A 105 -13.94 18.42 20.30
N LEU A 106 -13.42 17.56 19.42
CA LEU A 106 -14.22 16.93 18.37
C LEU A 106 -15.14 15.85 18.94
N PRO A 107 -16.35 15.70 18.38
CA PRO A 107 -17.25 14.60 18.77
C PRO A 107 -16.72 13.23 18.31
N ASN A 108 -17.08 12.16 19.02
CA ASN A 108 -16.58 10.82 18.74
C ASN A 108 -17.22 10.16 17.51
N ASP A 109 -18.26 10.75 16.93
CA ASP A 109 -19.06 10.21 15.83
C ASP A 109 -18.71 10.80 14.47
N CYS A 110 -17.50 11.32 14.29
CA CYS A 110 -17.01 11.86 13.03
C CYS A 110 -15.69 11.24 12.59
N ILE A 111 -15.40 11.31 11.29
CA ILE A 111 -14.12 10.88 10.71
C ILE A 111 -13.15 12.04 10.81
N GLU A 112 -12.11 11.89 11.60
CA GLU A 112 -11.03 12.84 11.71
C GLU A 112 -9.96 12.57 10.64
N VAL A 113 -9.44 13.63 10.00
CA VAL A 113 -8.50 13.51 8.87
C VAL A 113 -7.23 14.31 9.14
N ALA A 114 -6.08 13.76 8.73
CA ALA A 114 -4.82 14.48 8.60
C ALA A 114 -4.38 14.47 7.13
N GLU A 115 -4.11 15.65 6.57
CA GLU A 115 -3.75 15.81 5.15
C GLU A 115 -2.28 15.42 4.89
N ASP A 116 -1.43 15.61 5.89
CA ASP A 116 0.00 15.38 5.83
C ASP A 116 0.55 14.92 7.21
N PRO A 117 1.82 14.53 7.30
CA PRO A 117 2.42 14.07 8.56
C PRO A 117 2.41 15.13 9.66
N GLY A 118 2.60 16.40 9.33
CA GLY A 118 2.60 17.49 10.32
C GLY A 118 1.26 17.60 11.04
N VAL A 119 0.17 17.57 10.29
CA VAL A 119 -1.19 17.55 10.86
C VAL A 119 -1.44 16.27 11.67
N LEU A 120 -0.93 15.12 11.21
CA LEU A 120 -1.03 13.88 11.98
C LEU A 120 -0.32 14.01 13.34
N PHE A 121 0.90 14.53 13.35
CA PHE A 121 1.68 14.71 14.59
C PHE A 121 1.04 15.74 15.53
N GLU A 122 0.53 16.83 14.99
CA GLU A 122 -0.21 17.82 15.77
C GLU A 122 -1.40 17.19 16.50
N LYS A 123 -2.21 16.41 15.78
CA LYS A 123 -3.37 15.72 16.37
C LYS A 123 -2.98 14.68 17.41
N LEU A 124 -1.92 13.91 17.16
CA LEU A 124 -1.38 12.95 18.14
C LEU A 124 -0.89 13.67 19.42
N ALA A 125 -0.23 14.83 19.25
CA ALA A 125 0.20 15.67 20.38
C ALA A 125 -1.00 16.27 21.15
N GLN A 126 -2.06 16.68 20.46
CA GLN A 126 -3.29 17.16 21.08
C GLN A 126 -3.95 16.06 21.94
N TRP A 127 -3.98 14.83 21.47
CA TRP A 127 -4.47 13.70 22.29
C TRP A 127 -3.59 13.42 23.51
N GLY A 128 -2.26 13.57 23.37
CA GLY A 128 -1.32 13.33 24.45
C GLY A 128 -1.16 11.86 24.84
N HIS A 129 -1.58 10.94 23.99
CA HIS A 129 -1.36 9.51 24.19
C HIS A 129 0.02 9.09 23.68
N GLU A 130 0.70 8.22 24.42
CA GLU A 130 2.01 7.70 24.00
C GLU A 130 1.86 6.81 22.76
N ALA A 131 2.52 7.20 21.68
CA ALA A 131 2.49 6.51 20.39
C ALA A 131 3.86 6.50 19.72
N ILE A 132 4.04 5.60 18.76
CA ILE A 132 5.11 5.66 17.74
C ILE A 132 4.48 5.68 16.35
N VAL A 133 5.18 6.31 15.41
CA VAL A 133 4.74 6.42 14.02
C VAL A 133 5.82 5.85 13.11
N ILE A 134 5.53 4.76 12.43
CA ILE A 134 6.51 3.97 11.68
C ILE A 134 6.24 4.11 10.19
N PRO A 135 7.08 4.82 9.41
CA PRO A 135 7.01 4.78 7.95
C PRO A 135 7.27 3.37 7.43
N HIS A 136 6.48 2.94 6.46
CA HIS A 136 6.69 1.67 5.77
C HIS A 136 6.29 1.75 4.29
N GLY A 137 6.64 0.75 3.49
CA GLY A 137 6.31 0.70 2.07
C GLY A 137 6.84 1.88 1.26
N THR A 138 7.84 2.60 1.75
CA THR A 138 8.30 3.90 1.21
C THR A 138 8.98 3.79 -0.15
N THR A 139 9.39 2.59 -0.55
CA THR A 139 10.03 2.29 -1.85
C THR A 139 9.09 1.69 -2.87
N TRP A 140 7.84 1.42 -2.53
CA TRP A 140 6.91 0.68 -3.37
C TRP A 140 6.32 1.54 -4.48
N GLY A 141 6.72 1.27 -5.71
CA GLY A 141 6.24 2.00 -6.88
C GLY A 141 4.76 1.78 -7.20
N ILE A 142 4.10 0.80 -6.60
CA ILE A 142 2.67 0.59 -6.77
C ILE A 142 1.83 1.69 -6.08
N TYR A 143 2.32 2.21 -4.96
CA TYR A 143 1.65 3.27 -4.20
C TYR A 143 2.30 4.62 -4.40
N SER A 144 3.63 4.64 -4.65
CA SER A 144 4.42 5.86 -4.73
C SER A 144 4.57 6.31 -6.18
N PRO A 145 4.09 7.50 -6.56
CA PRO A 145 4.24 8.00 -7.92
C PRO A 145 5.72 8.19 -8.31
N PRO A 146 6.04 8.17 -9.61
CA PRO A 146 7.38 8.46 -10.10
C PRO A 146 7.88 9.80 -9.56
N GLY A 147 9.15 9.84 -9.15
CA GLY A 147 9.76 11.04 -8.58
C GLY A 147 9.50 11.27 -7.09
N SER A 148 8.73 10.42 -6.43
CA SER A 148 8.55 10.48 -4.97
C SER A 148 9.88 10.32 -4.24
N SER A 149 10.04 11.11 -3.19
CA SER A 149 11.22 11.10 -2.33
C SER A 149 10.82 11.39 -0.89
N ILE A 150 11.56 10.81 0.05
CA ILE A 150 11.37 11.05 1.49
C ILE A 150 11.91 12.41 1.94
N ASP A 151 12.66 13.12 1.11
CA ASP A 151 13.32 14.41 1.43
C ASP A 151 12.35 15.43 2.01
N LYS A 152 11.17 15.57 1.40
CA LYS A 152 10.15 16.53 1.81
C LYS A 152 9.60 16.26 3.21
N GLN A 153 9.77 15.04 3.72
CA GLN A 153 9.38 14.68 5.08
C GLN A 153 10.43 15.09 6.13
N LEU A 154 11.65 15.45 5.73
CA LEU A 154 12.71 15.86 6.65
C LEU A 154 12.66 17.37 6.91
N THR A 155 11.54 17.89 7.36
CA THR A 155 11.37 19.28 7.78
C THR A 155 10.92 19.33 9.23
N ARG A 156 10.99 20.52 9.84
CA ARG A 156 10.50 20.72 11.21
C ARG A 156 9.02 20.38 11.37
N GLU A 157 8.25 20.66 10.35
CA GLU A 157 6.80 20.48 10.33
C GLU A 157 6.42 19.00 10.08
N GLN A 158 7.16 18.32 9.19
CA GLN A 158 6.77 17.02 8.66
C GLN A 158 7.49 15.83 9.32
N HIS A 159 8.42 16.09 10.25
CA HIS A 159 9.18 15.06 10.96
C HIS A 159 9.20 15.30 12.46
N ASP A 160 8.63 14.37 13.19
CA ASP A 160 8.72 14.33 14.66
C ASP A 160 9.71 13.23 15.09
N PRO A 161 10.91 13.57 15.61
CA PRO A 161 11.93 12.60 16.01
C PRO A 161 11.57 11.80 17.26
N GLU A 162 10.58 12.22 18.06
CA GLU A 162 10.11 11.48 19.23
C GLU A 162 9.09 10.43 18.84
N LEU A 163 8.22 10.72 17.87
CA LEU A 163 7.24 9.79 17.34
C LEU A 163 7.84 8.85 16.28
N GLN A 164 8.74 9.35 15.42
CA GLN A 164 9.31 8.59 14.30
C GLN A 164 10.69 8.02 14.64
N THR A 165 10.75 7.08 15.55
CA THR A 165 11.99 6.44 15.99
C THR A 165 12.38 5.18 15.21
N LEU A 166 11.44 4.63 14.42
CA LEU A 166 11.60 3.42 13.63
C LEU A 166 11.20 3.63 12.17
N ILE A 167 11.77 2.84 11.28
CA ILE A 167 11.34 2.67 9.90
C ILE A 167 11.29 1.17 9.58
N GLU A 168 10.27 0.73 8.86
CA GLU A 168 10.19 -0.64 8.38
C GLU A 168 11.01 -0.79 7.09
N VAL A 169 11.94 -1.73 7.09
CA VAL A 169 12.84 -2.02 5.96
C VAL A 169 12.51 -3.32 5.22
N PHE A 170 11.64 -4.14 5.80
CA PHE A 170 11.21 -5.41 5.24
C PHE A 170 9.80 -5.76 5.71
N SER A 171 8.95 -6.19 4.77
CA SER A 171 7.61 -6.70 5.07
C SER A 171 7.19 -7.79 4.09
N GLY A 172 5.94 -8.22 4.17
CA GLY A 172 5.33 -9.10 3.18
C GLY A 172 5.29 -8.54 1.76
N HIS A 173 5.57 -7.27 1.56
CA HIS A 173 5.71 -6.63 0.25
C HIS A 173 7.15 -6.58 -0.27
N GLY A 174 8.12 -7.05 0.49
CA GLY A 174 9.51 -7.16 0.09
C GLY A 174 10.47 -6.29 0.89
N ASN A 175 11.71 -6.26 0.42
CA ASN A 175 12.84 -5.57 1.03
C ASN A 175 13.02 -4.17 0.44
N SER A 176 12.88 -3.14 1.24
CA SER A 176 13.00 -1.75 0.79
C SER A 176 14.46 -1.31 0.53
N GLU A 177 15.44 -2.11 0.97
CA GLU A 177 16.86 -1.75 0.95
C GLU A 177 17.67 -2.52 -0.12
N GLU A 178 17.05 -3.46 -0.81
CA GLU A 178 17.68 -4.23 -1.86
C GLU A 178 17.53 -3.55 -3.22
N TYR A 179 18.63 -3.19 -3.83
CA TYR A 179 18.65 -2.57 -5.15
C TYR A 179 18.76 -3.64 -6.24
N ARG A 180 17.82 -3.57 -7.20
CA ARG A 180 17.81 -4.41 -8.40
C ARG A 180 17.85 -3.52 -9.63
N ASP A 181 18.43 -4.00 -10.71
CA ASP A 181 18.54 -3.30 -12.00
C ASP A 181 17.32 -3.51 -12.91
N TRP A 182 16.39 -4.38 -12.52
CA TRP A 182 15.12 -4.57 -13.22
C TRP A 182 14.03 -3.62 -12.69
N VAL A 183 13.10 -3.28 -13.58
CA VAL A 183 11.97 -2.39 -13.31
C VAL A 183 10.68 -2.95 -13.90
N GLU A 184 9.52 -2.49 -13.40
CA GLU A 184 8.22 -2.89 -13.93
C GLU A 184 8.02 -2.42 -15.38
N TYR A 185 8.46 -1.22 -15.69
CA TYR A 185 8.52 -0.64 -17.04
C TYR A 185 9.72 0.30 -17.16
N GLU A 186 10.17 0.46 -18.38
CA GLU A 186 11.15 1.48 -18.75
C GLU A 186 10.45 2.73 -19.26
N THR A 187 11.20 3.81 -19.43
CA THR A 187 10.69 5.05 -20.00
C THR A 187 11.50 5.39 -21.24
N ASP A 188 10.83 5.60 -22.38
CA ASP A 188 11.49 5.98 -23.62
C ASP A 188 11.95 7.46 -23.60
N ALA A 189 12.58 7.90 -24.69
CA ALA A 189 13.08 9.27 -24.82
C ALA A 189 11.98 10.34 -24.82
N ASN A 190 10.72 9.97 -25.01
CA ASN A 190 9.55 10.86 -24.99
C ASN A 190 8.87 10.87 -23.61
N GLY A 191 9.33 10.01 -22.69
CA GLY A 191 8.71 9.84 -21.37
C GLY A 191 7.59 8.82 -21.34
N GLU A 192 7.35 8.06 -22.41
CA GLU A 192 6.30 7.05 -22.48
C GLU A 192 6.77 5.71 -21.90
N PRO A 193 5.89 4.97 -21.20
CA PRO A 193 6.25 3.69 -20.63
C PRO A 193 6.45 2.61 -21.68
N VAL A 194 7.54 1.86 -21.55
CA VAL A 194 7.93 0.75 -22.44
C VAL A 194 8.05 -0.52 -21.62
N CYS A 195 7.53 -1.63 -22.14
CA CYS A 195 7.62 -2.92 -21.50
C CYS A 195 9.04 -3.52 -21.65
N PRO A 196 9.78 -3.73 -20.55
CA PRO A 196 11.10 -4.33 -20.62
C PRO A 196 11.03 -5.81 -21.00
N GLU A 197 12.15 -6.34 -21.51
CA GLU A 197 12.28 -7.76 -21.75
C GLU A 197 12.43 -8.55 -20.44
N PRO A 198 11.97 -9.81 -20.37
CA PRO A 198 12.18 -10.67 -19.22
C PRO A 198 13.66 -10.86 -18.89
N GLN A 199 13.97 -10.89 -17.62
CA GLN A 199 15.30 -11.25 -17.09
C GLN A 199 15.23 -12.59 -16.37
N PRO A 200 16.37 -13.24 -16.07
CA PRO A 200 16.36 -14.58 -15.44
C PRO A 200 15.60 -14.64 -14.12
N ASP A 201 15.65 -13.58 -13.33
CA ASP A 201 15.05 -13.42 -12.00
C ASP A 201 13.79 -12.54 -11.98
N TYR A 202 13.38 -12.01 -13.14
CA TYR A 202 12.21 -11.13 -13.23
C TYR A 202 11.43 -11.28 -14.53
N LEU A 203 10.10 -11.42 -14.42
CA LEU A 203 9.16 -11.45 -15.54
C LEU A 203 8.23 -10.24 -15.46
N PRO A 204 8.35 -9.22 -16.34
CA PRO A 204 7.41 -8.11 -16.38
C PRO A 204 5.99 -8.57 -16.71
N CYS A 205 4.98 -8.08 -16.00
CA CYS A 205 3.59 -8.46 -16.29
C CYS A 205 3.08 -7.92 -17.64
N CYS A 206 3.57 -6.78 -18.09
CA CYS A 206 3.27 -6.30 -19.44
C CYS A 206 3.80 -7.27 -20.51
N TRP A 207 4.96 -7.84 -20.31
CA TRP A 207 5.49 -8.89 -21.20
C TRP A 207 4.61 -10.13 -21.16
N ARG A 208 4.24 -10.56 -19.94
CA ARG A 208 3.37 -11.72 -19.76
C ARG A 208 1.99 -11.53 -20.41
N ALA A 209 1.40 -10.35 -20.37
CA ALA A 209 0.18 -10.02 -21.08
C ALA A 209 0.29 -10.34 -22.58
N GLY A 210 1.41 -9.95 -23.19
CA GLY A 210 1.70 -10.28 -24.60
C GLY A 210 1.80 -11.79 -24.84
N GLU A 211 2.45 -12.54 -23.96
CA GLU A 211 2.60 -14.01 -24.09
C GLU A 211 1.27 -14.75 -23.92
N ILE A 212 0.39 -14.29 -23.05
CA ILE A 212 -0.97 -14.85 -22.94
C ILE A 212 -1.73 -14.62 -24.27
N ILE A 213 -1.64 -13.44 -24.87
CA ILE A 213 -2.25 -13.17 -26.18
C ILE A 213 -1.61 -14.00 -27.28
N ARG A 214 -0.28 -14.15 -27.27
CA ARG A 214 0.44 -14.99 -28.25
C ARG A 214 -0.07 -16.43 -28.24
N SER A 215 -0.25 -17.01 -27.06
CA SER A 215 -0.77 -18.38 -26.91
C SER A 215 -2.19 -18.56 -27.44
N ARG A 216 -2.93 -17.45 -27.63
CA ARG A 216 -4.33 -17.44 -28.07
C ARG A 216 -4.51 -16.97 -29.51
N CYS A 217 -3.42 -16.79 -30.26
CA CYS A 217 -3.49 -16.28 -31.65
C CYS A 217 -4.19 -17.24 -32.63
N GLY A 218 -4.13 -18.55 -32.38
CA GLY A 218 -4.77 -19.53 -33.27
C GLY A 218 -4.19 -19.48 -34.71
N ASP A 219 -5.05 -19.54 -35.71
CA ASP A 219 -4.67 -19.62 -37.14
C ASP A 219 -4.48 -18.24 -37.83
N VAL A 220 -4.31 -17.16 -37.08
CA VAL A 220 -4.01 -15.85 -37.67
C VAL A 220 -2.57 -15.78 -38.17
N SER A 221 -2.28 -14.90 -39.14
CA SER A 221 -0.92 -14.70 -39.61
C SER A 221 -0.01 -14.17 -38.49
N ASP A 222 1.29 -14.49 -38.57
CA ASP A 222 2.30 -14.06 -37.60
C ASP A 222 2.31 -12.53 -37.39
N ASP A 223 2.16 -11.75 -38.45
CA ASP A 223 2.08 -10.28 -38.38
C ASP A 223 0.86 -9.80 -37.60
N VAL A 224 -0.27 -10.46 -37.70
CA VAL A 224 -1.48 -10.11 -36.94
C VAL A 224 -1.30 -10.50 -35.48
N CYS A 225 -0.74 -11.66 -35.22
CA CYS A 225 -0.45 -12.10 -33.86
C CYS A 225 0.52 -11.15 -33.18
N GLU A 226 1.61 -10.78 -33.83
CA GLU A 226 2.64 -9.90 -33.25
C GLU A 226 2.08 -8.50 -32.93
N ARG A 227 1.25 -7.94 -33.80
CA ARG A 227 0.56 -6.68 -33.47
C ARG A 227 -0.31 -6.80 -32.22
N ARG A 228 -1.07 -7.89 -32.08
CA ARG A 228 -1.90 -8.12 -30.89
C ARG A 228 -1.06 -8.25 -29.62
N VAL A 229 0.10 -8.88 -29.70
CA VAL A 229 1.07 -9.02 -28.59
C VAL A 229 1.60 -7.67 -28.16
N VAL A 230 2.04 -6.85 -29.11
CA VAL A 230 2.53 -5.48 -28.85
C VAL A 230 1.43 -4.61 -28.24
N ASP A 231 0.23 -4.67 -28.78
CA ASP A 231 -0.91 -3.94 -28.22
C ASP A 231 -1.26 -4.39 -26.81
N ALA A 232 -1.22 -5.68 -26.51
CA ALA A 232 -1.48 -6.19 -25.16
C ALA A 232 -0.46 -5.67 -24.14
N ARG A 233 0.82 -5.64 -24.51
CA ARG A 233 1.90 -5.07 -23.65
C ARG A 233 1.64 -3.58 -23.38
N ARG A 234 1.32 -2.83 -24.40
CA ARG A 234 1.01 -1.41 -24.29
C ARG A 234 -0.24 -1.16 -23.44
N PHE A 235 -1.34 -1.84 -23.67
CA PHE A 235 -2.57 -1.70 -22.87
C PHE A 235 -2.37 -2.05 -21.41
N TYR A 236 -1.54 -3.04 -21.11
CA TYR A 236 -1.18 -3.36 -19.75
C TYR A 236 -0.53 -2.14 -19.04
N LEU A 237 0.45 -1.52 -19.67
CA LEU A 237 1.14 -0.34 -19.14
C LEU A 237 0.21 0.87 -18.99
N GLU A 238 -0.62 1.14 -20.00
CA GLU A 238 -1.59 2.24 -19.99
C GLU A 238 -2.63 2.09 -18.85
N ALA A 239 -3.03 0.86 -18.55
CA ALA A 239 -3.98 0.56 -17.48
C ALA A 239 -3.37 0.59 -16.07
N GLY A 240 -2.05 0.56 -15.93
CA GLY A 240 -1.32 0.59 -14.67
C GLY A 240 -1.77 -0.51 -13.71
N LEU A 241 -2.25 -0.17 -12.52
CA LEU A 241 -2.74 -1.14 -11.52
C LEU A 241 -3.86 -2.06 -12.02
N ARG A 242 -4.54 -1.69 -13.08
CA ARG A 242 -5.60 -2.48 -13.72
C ARG A 242 -5.12 -3.29 -14.93
N GLY A 243 -3.81 -3.36 -15.15
CA GLY A 243 -3.21 -4.04 -16.31
C GLY A 243 -3.69 -5.47 -16.50
N HIS A 244 -3.91 -6.22 -15.43
CA HIS A 244 -4.41 -7.59 -15.48
C HIS A 244 -5.81 -7.74 -16.12
N TYR A 245 -6.61 -6.69 -16.09
CA TYR A 245 -7.94 -6.69 -16.74
C TYR A 245 -7.89 -6.42 -18.24
N THR A 246 -6.72 -6.02 -18.78
CA THR A 246 -6.58 -5.73 -20.22
C THR A 246 -6.49 -6.98 -21.11
N VAL A 247 -6.30 -8.16 -20.48
CA VAL A 247 -6.31 -9.45 -21.18
C VAL A 247 -7.61 -10.18 -20.86
N PRO A 248 -8.63 -10.12 -21.74
CA PRO A 248 -9.95 -10.68 -21.48
C PRO A 248 -9.89 -12.18 -21.22
N GLY A 249 -10.58 -12.64 -20.18
CA GLY A 249 -10.68 -14.05 -19.82
C GLY A 249 -9.37 -14.70 -19.38
N ALA A 250 -8.35 -13.91 -19.00
CA ALA A 250 -7.14 -14.46 -18.38
C ALA A 250 -7.43 -14.85 -16.93
N HIS A 251 -7.03 -16.08 -16.57
CA HIS A 251 -7.07 -16.57 -15.19
C HIS A 251 -5.81 -16.19 -14.43
N SER A 252 -5.89 -16.15 -13.09
CA SER A 252 -4.78 -15.74 -12.22
C SER A 252 -3.50 -16.56 -12.40
N ASP A 253 -3.64 -17.85 -12.67
CA ASP A 253 -2.53 -18.78 -12.92
C ASP A 253 -1.83 -18.56 -14.26
N GLU A 254 -2.49 -17.96 -15.25
CA GLU A 254 -1.86 -17.60 -16.52
C GLU A 254 -0.83 -16.47 -16.38
N TRP A 255 -0.94 -15.65 -15.32
CA TRP A 255 0.00 -14.56 -15.06
C TRP A 255 1.33 -15.03 -14.45
N LEU A 256 1.41 -16.30 -14.02
CA LEU A 256 2.59 -16.90 -13.40
C LEU A 256 3.10 -16.09 -12.21
N ASP A 257 4.41 -15.95 -12.11
CA ASP A 257 5.13 -15.16 -11.12
C ASP A 257 5.50 -13.75 -11.63
N CYS A 258 4.79 -13.25 -12.64
CA CYS A 258 5.09 -11.93 -13.18
C CYS A 258 4.97 -10.86 -12.09
N ALA A 259 5.66 -9.74 -12.32
CA ALA A 259 5.74 -8.61 -11.44
C ALA A 259 6.35 -8.90 -10.06
N GLN A 260 7.17 -9.92 -9.91
CA GLN A 260 7.90 -10.21 -8.69
C GLN A 260 9.25 -10.87 -8.99
N CYS A 261 10.23 -10.60 -8.16
CA CYS A 261 11.48 -11.33 -8.28
C CYS A 261 11.31 -12.79 -7.83
N ARG A 262 12.05 -13.70 -8.47
CA ARG A 262 11.94 -15.14 -8.25
C ARG A 262 12.79 -15.63 -7.09
N ASP A 263 13.82 -14.89 -6.74
CA ASP A 263 14.85 -15.27 -5.77
C ASP A 263 15.04 -14.25 -4.64
N CYS A 264 14.16 -13.27 -4.50
CA CYS A 264 14.28 -12.20 -3.51
C CYS A 264 12.93 -11.83 -2.90
N PHE A 265 12.96 -10.96 -1.89
CA PHE A 265 11.80 -10.41 -1.17
C PHE A 265 11.43 -9.00 -1.61
N GLN A 266 11.77 -8.61 -2.82
CA GLN A 266 11.43 -7.29 -3.35
C GLN A 266 10.16 -7.38 -4.19
N GLY A 267 9.23 -6.48 -3.89
CA GLY A 267 7.98 -6.37 -4.65
C GLY A 267 8.23 -5.97 -6.11
N ALA A 268 7.32 -6.36 -6.91
CA ALA A 268 7.34 -6.33 -8.36
C ALA A 268 6.76 -5.07 -8.96
N PHE A 269 7.19 -3.94 -8.56
CA PHE A 269 6.77 -2.65 -9.08
C PHE A 269 7.97 -1.71 -9.11
N ASN A 270 7.85 -0.64 -9.86
CA ASN A 270 8.95 0.31 -10.02
C ASN A 270 9.48 0.79 -8.67
N TYR A 271 10.67 0.35 -8.35
CA TYR A 271 11.36 0.66 -7.11
C TYR A 271 11.65 2.16 -6.98
N ARG A 272 11.42 2.72 -5.79
CA ARG A 272 11.64 4.13 -5.47
C ARG A 272 12.83 4.30 -4.52
N PRO A 273 14.07 4.28 -5.01
CA PRO A 273 15.27 4.27 -4.16
C PRO A 273 15.37 5.49 -3.24
N ARG A 274 14.78 6.64 -3.62
CA ARG A 274 14.70 7.84 -2.77
C ARG A 274 13.72 7.73 -1.60
N GLY A 275 13.03 6.61 -1.46
CA GLY A 275 12.22 6.23 -0.31
C GLY A 275 12.92 5.26 0.65
N SER A 276 14.11 4.73 0.31
CA SER A 276 14.82 3.77 1.14
C SER A 276 15.35 4.37 2.44
N ALA A 277 15.54 3.52 3.47
CA ALA A 277 16.15 3.94 4.72
C ALA A 277 17.61 4.37 4.52
N GLN A 278 18.35 3.74 3.61
CA GLN A 278 19.71 4.15 3.25
C GLN A 278 19.74 5.59 2.73
N TYR A 279 18.81 5.93 1.82
CA TYR A 279 18.69 7.29 1.31
C TYR A 279 18.25 8.27 2.41
N ALA A 280 17.23 7.95 3.18
CA ALA A 280 16.74 8.76 4.28
C ALA A 280 17.84 9.11 5.29
N MET A 281 18.66 8.12 5.69
CA MET A 281 19.75 8.31 6.63
C MET A 281 20.92 9.15 6.08
N ALA A 282 21.06 9.23 4.77
CA ALA A 282 22.07 10.10 4.12
C ALA A 282 21.64 11.59 4.09
N LEU A 283 20.34 11.87 4.23
CA LEU A 283 19.81 13.23 4.16
C LEU A 283 20.21 14.09 5.34
N THR A 284 20.35 15.38 5.06
CA THR A 284 20.45 16.43 6.08
C THR A 284 19.67 17.65 5.57
N ASN A 285 18.81 18.19 6.42
CA ASN A 285 18.07 19.41 6.12
C ASN A 285 18.45 20.55 7.10
N PHE A 286 18.36 21.77 6.63
CA PHE A 286 18.63 23.03 7.34
C PHE A 286 17.46 24.02 7.13
N ASP A 287 16.24 23.50 7.13
CA ASP A 287 15.02 24.29 6.98
C ASP A 287 14.83 25.34 8.08
N VAL A 288 15.45 25.12 9.22
CA VAL A 288 15.54 26.09 10.32
C VAL A 288 16.99 26.61 10.44
N PRO A 289 17.24 27.93 10.45
CA PRO A 289 18.58 28.49 10.61
C PRO A 289 19.31 27.95 11.85
N ASN A 290 20.54 27.47 11.67
CA ASN A 290 21.40 26.88 12.70
C ASN A 290 20.89 25.57 13.35
N GLU A 291 19.84 24.98 12.82
CA GLU A 291 19.33 23.66 13.23
C GLU A 291 19.60 22.63 12.13
N LYS A 292 20.34 21.58 12.47
CA LYS A 292 20.64 20.49 11.57
C LYS A 292 19.65 19.34 11.83
N ARG A 293 18.83 19.02 10.85
CA ARG A 293 17.85 17.95 10.93
C ARG A 293 18.29 16.72 10.14
N ARG A 294 18.12 15.54 10.73
CA ARG A 294 18.39 14.25 10.10
C ARG A 294 17.38 13.23 10.60
N PHE A 295 17.01 12.28 9.76
CA PHE A 295 16.34 11.07 10.22
C PHE A 295 17.27 10.24 11.12
N ARG A 296 16.71 9.66 12.17
CA ARG A 296 17.41 8.78 13.11
C ARG A 296 16.51 7.60 13.44
N PHE A 297 16.41 6.69 12.50
CA PHE A 297 15.58 5.51 12.63
C PHE A 297 16.35 4.32 13.23
N GLY A 298 15.71 3.57 14.12
CA GLY A 298 15.94 2.13 14.24
C GLY A 298 15.23 1.39 13.10
N PHE A 299 15.61 0.16 12.85
CA PHE A 299 15.04 -0.65 11.79
C PHE A 299 14.13 -1.72 12.36
N MET A 300 13.03 -1.99 11.67
CA MET A 300 12.16 -3.10 11.97
C MET A 300 11.78 -3.85 10.69
N ALA A 301 11.30 -5.07 10.89
CA ALA A 301 10.69 -5.87 9.84
C ALA A 301 9.34 -6.40 10.35
N SER A 302 8.40 -6.57 9.44
CA SER A 302 7.06 -7.08 9.73
C SER A 302 6.56 -7.99 8.61
N SER A 303 5.35 -8.50 8.73
CA SER A 303 4.68 -9.25 7.66
C SER A 303 3.68 -8.41 6.89
N ASP A 304 3.32 -7.23 7.37
CA ASP A 304 2.27 -6.37 6.79
C ASP A 304 0.97 -7.15 6.50
N ILE A 305 0.57 -7.95 7.48
CA ILE A 305 -0.59 -8.84 7.37
C ILE A 305 -1.88 -8.08 7.61
N HIS A 306 -2.88 -8.26 6.75
CA HIS A 306 -4.19 -7.62 6.83
C HIS A 306 -5.32 -8.56 7.29
N THR A 307 -4.99 -9.80 7.69
CA THR A 307 -5.98 -10.82 8.02
C THR A 307 -6.05 -11.22 9.49
N GLY A 308 -5.28 -10.57 10.37
CA GLY A 308 -5.20 -10.93 11.78
C GLY A 308 -4.61 -12.31 12.07
N ARG A 309 -3.82 -12.87 11.15
CA ARG A 309 -3.13 -14.16 11.29
C ARG A 309 -1.63 -13.93 11.48
N PRO A 310 -1.13 -13.82 12.72
CA PRO A 310 0.28 -13.56 12.98
C PRO A 310 1.18 -14.58 12.27
N GLY A 311 2.31 -14.09 11.73
CA GLY A 311 3.29 -14.93 11.06
C GLY A 311 2.95 -15.35 9.62
N THR A 312 1.80 -14.92 9.08
CA THR A 312 1.48 -15.02 7.64
C THR A 312 1.73 -13.68 6.96
N GLY A 313 1.62 -13.60 5.65
CA GLY A 313 1.83 -12.35 4.91
C GLY A 313 3.18 -12.23 4.23
N TYR A 314 4.00 -13.27 4.26
CA TYR A 314 5.21 -13.35 3.44
C TYR A 314 4.80 -13.66 1.99
N LYS A 315 4.45 -12.63 1.26
CA LYS A 315 3.88 -12.73 -0.09
C LYS A 315 4.82 -13.39 -1.10
N GLU A 316 6.11 -13.36 -0.85
CA GLU A 316 7.16 -13.98 -1.66
C GLU A 316 7.38 -15.47 -1.32
N TYR A 317 7.06 -15.89 -0.11
CA TYR A 317 7.16 -17.27 0.30
C TYR A 317 5.86 -18.00 0.02
N ASP A 318 5.93 -19.07 -0.78
CA ASP A 318 4.76 -19.87 -1.21
C ASP A 318 3.54 -19.00 -1.57
N ARG A 319 3.77 -18.05 -2.42
CA ARG A 319 2.88 -16.98 -2.80
C ARG A 319 1.43 -17.36 -3.06
N PRO A 320 1.12 -18.45 -3.79
CA PRO A 320 -0.26 -18.87 -4.01
C PRO A 320 -1.02 -19.26 -2.74
N GLN A 321 -0.30 -19.67 -1.70
CA GLN A 321 -0.83 -20.18 -0.43
C GLN A 321 -0.85 -19.11 0.66
N MET A 322 0.13 -18.22 0.65
CA MET A 322 0.39 -17.27 1.73
C MET A 322 -0.16 -15.86 1.46
N THR A 323 -0.76 -15.61 0.29
CA THR A 323 -1.33 -14.30 -0.01
C THR A 323 -2.66 -14.09 0.72
N GLU A 324 -2.85 -12.88 1.23
CA GLU A 324 -4.07 -12.45 1.92
C GLU A 324 -5.31 -12.49 1.04
N SER A 325 -5.13 -12.22 -0.26
CA SER A 325 -6.21 -12.13 -1.23
C SER A 325 -6.98 -13.44 -1.44
N ARG A 326 -6.42 -14.57 -1.06
CA ARG A 326 -7.05 -15.89 -1.23
C ARG A 326 -7.78 -16.40 0.02
N GLY A 327 -7.69 -15.70 1.13
CA GLY A 327 -8.27 -16.15 2.40
C GLY A 327 -7.62 -17.44 2.91
N PRO A 328 -8.30 -18.21 3.79
CA PRO A 328 -7.78 -19.47 4.32
C PRO A 328 -7.75 -20.55 3.23
N ALA A 329 -6.66 -21.31 3.19
CA ALA A 329 -6.54 -22.46 2.29
C ALA A 329 -7.45 -23.62 2.68
N ASN A 330 -7.84 -23.71 3.97
CA ASN A 330 -8.74 -24.71 4.55
C ASN A 330 -9.66 -24.05 5.58
N GLU A 331 -10.79 -24.69 5.88
CA GLU A 331 -11.68 -24.30 6.98
C GLU A 331 -11.03 -24.47 8.37
#